data_0151aa432ee4910c0839f3427a9722b5
#
_entry.id   0151aa432ee4910c0839f3427a9722b5
#
_cell.length_a   1.000
_cell.length_b   1.000
_cell.length_c   1.000
_cell.angle_alpha   90.00
_cell.angle_beta   90.00
_cell.angle_gamma   90.00
#
_symmetry.space_group_name_H-M   'P 1'
#
loop_
_entity.id
_entity.type
_entity.pdbx_description
1 polymer ?
#
loop_
_entity_poly.entity_id
_entity_poly.type
_entity_poly.pdbx_seq_one_letter_code
_entity_poly.pdbx_strand_id
1 'polypeptide(L)'
;MIDFHSHILPGIDDGSRNLEQSIYMVNEAKNVGFTKIISTSHYMENYYECNEQERKRLLKEVQDSVDGIELYLGNEIYITNNMIDLLKNGQASSINNTRYVLFEFPLINTKPMNDKEVIYRLIENGYIPIIAHPERYPFVQENPDYLFELEEMGALFQANFGSII
;
A
#
# COMPACT_ATOMS: atom_id res chain seq x y z
N MET A 1 2.28 -12.56 13.39
CA MET A 1 2.71 -11.24 12.83
C MET A 1 1.70 -10.80 11.77
N ILE A 2 1.69 -9.51 11.40
CA ILE A 2 0.85 -8.96 10.31
C ILE A 2 1.78 -8.43 9.24
N ASP A 3 1.62 -8.90 8.01
CA ASP A 3 2.23 -8.26 6.83
C ASP A 3 1.31 -7.11 6.41
N PHE A 4 1.82 -5.90 6.50
CA PHE A 4 1.02 -4.70 6.28
C PHE A 4 1.10 -4.19 4.83
N HIS A 5 2.07 -4.66 4.04
CA HIS A 5 2.29 -4.20 2.68
C HIS A 5 2.75 -5.36 1.78
N SER A 6 1.84 -5.86 0.96
CA SER A 6 2.10 -7.03 0.09
C SER A 6 1.24 -7.01 -1.17
N HIS A 7 1.80 -7.42 -2.30
CA HIS A 7 1.16 -7.46 -3.62
C HIS A 7 0.82 -8.91 -4.00
N ILE A 8 -0.09 -9.51 -3.23
CA ILE A 8 -0.45 -10.91 -3.36
C ILE A 8 -1.61 -11.19 -4.32
N LEU A 9 -2.34 -10.18 -4.81
CA LEU A 9 -3.43 -10.43 -5.74
C LEU A 9 -2.90 -10.77 -7.14
N PRO A 10 -3.46 -11.80 -7.80
CA PRO A 10 -2.91 -12.29 -9.05
C PRO A 10 -3.19 -11.37 -10.24
N GLY A 11 -2.15 -10.95 -10.95
CA GLY A 11 -2.23 -10.35 -12.29
C GLY A 11 -2.81 -8.95 -12.39
N ILE A 12 -2.84 -8.17 -11.29
CA ILE A 12 -3.42 -6.82 -11.31
C ILE A 12 -2.40 -5.69 -11.16
N ASP A 13 -1.18 -6.01 -10.78
CA ASP A 13 -0.06 -5.08 -10.66
C ASP A 13 1.28 -5.80 -10.93
N ASP A 14 2.39 -5.26 -10.48
CA ASP A 14 3.73 -5.82 -10.62
C ASP A 14 4.09 -6.91 -9.60
N GLY A 15 3.15 -7.27 -8.72
CA GLY A 15 3.33 -8.32 -7.71
C GLY A 15 3.12 -9.73 -8.27
N SER A 16 2.17 -10.47 -7.69
CA SER A 16 1.85 -11.83 -8.11
C SER A 16 1.29 -11.88 -9.53
N ARG A 17 1.84 -12.75 -10.37
CA ARG A 17 1.44 -12.90 -11.78
C ARG A 17 0.21 -13.78 -12.00
N ASN A 18 -0.05 -14.69 -11.08
CA ASN A 18 -1.13 -15.68 -11.18
C ASN A 18 -1.48 -16.25 -9.80
N LEU A 19 -2.60 -16.98 -9.73
CA LEU A 19 -3.09 -17.57 -8.49
C LEU A 19 -2.07 -18.51 -7.82
N GLU A 20 -1.35 -19.30 -8.58
CA GLU A 20 -0.33 -20.22 -8.05
C GLU A 20 0.77 -19.47 -7.31
N GLN A 21 1.26 -18.37 -7.89
CA GLN A 21 2.25 -17.51 -7.27
C GLN A 21 1.68 -16.80 -6.02
N SER A 22 0.42 -16.35 -6.06
CA SER A 22 -0.26 -15.76 -4.90
C SER A 22 -0.31 -16.75 -3.72
N ILE A 23 -0.74 -17.98 -3.98
CA ILE A 23 -0.79 -19.05 -2.98
C ILE A 23 0.61 -19.35 -2.42
N TYR A 24 1.62 -19.40 -3.29
CA TYR A 24 3.00 -19.59 -2.86
C TYR A 24 3.46 -18.47 -1.91
N MET A 25 3.27 -17.20 -2.29
CA MET A 25 3.64 -16.04 -1.46
C MET A 25 2.97 -16.06 -0.10
N VAL A 26 1.66 -16.35 -0.05
CA VAL A 26 0.90 -16.43 1.21
C VAL A 26 1.40 -17.57 2.10
N ASN A 27 1.69 -18.75 1.54
CA ASN A 27 2.22 -19.87 2.30
C ASN A 27 3.63 -19.60 2.83
N GLU A 28 4.50 -18.94 2.06
CA GLU A 28 5.81 -18.52 2.54
C GLU A 28 5.71 -17.51 3.70
N ALA A 29 4.83 -16.53 3.61
CA ALA A 29 4.57 -15.61 4.71
C ALA A 29 4.05 -16.35 5.96
N LYS A 30 3.13 -17.30 5.79
CA LYS A 30 2.64 -18.14 6.89
C LYS A 30 3.76 -18.96 7.53
N ASN A 31 4.65 -19.56 6.72
CA ASN A 31 5.78 -20.39 7.20
C ASN A 31 6.75 -19.61 8.08
N VAL A 32 6.92 -18.30 7.85
CA VAL A 32 7.75 -17.43 8.69
C VAL A 32 6.98 -16.76 9.83
N GLY A 33 5.70 -17.11 10.04
CA GLY A 33 4.90 -16.75 11.22
C GLY A 33 3.96 -15.56 11.03
N PHE A 34 3.69 -15.13 9.79
CA PHE A 34 2.58 -14.21 9.55
C PHE A 34 1.24 -14.92 9.72
N THR A 35 0.29 -14.24 10.35
CA THR A 35 -1.09 -14.72 10.57
C THR A 35 -2.11 -13.89 9.81
N LYS A 36 -1.70 -12.72 9.34
CA LYS A 36 -2.52 -11.80 8.55
C LYS A 36 -1.67 -11.14 7.49
N ILE A 37 -2.25 -10.96 6.30
CA ILE A 37 -1.64 -10.20 5.20
C ILE A 37 -2.65 -9.17 4.71
N ILE A 38 -2.20 -7.95 4.50
CA ILE A 38 -2.98 -6.94 3.80
C ILE A 38 -2.46 -6.86 2.38
N SER A 39 -3.31 -7.22 1.43
CA SER A 39 -3.01 -7.02 0.02
C SER A 39 -3.16 -5.55 -0.32
N THR A 40 -2.06 -4.92 -0.62
CA THR A 40 -1.96 -3.49 -0.94
C THR A 40 -1.55 -3.28 -2.39
N SER A 41 -2.18 -4.01 -3.30
CA SER A 41 -1.94 -3.85 -4.74
C SER A 41 -1.97 -2.39 -5.16
N HIS A 42 -1.10 -2.03 -6.09
CA HIS A 42 -1.02 -0.67 -6.59
C HIS A 42 -2.37 -0.12 -7.08
N TYR A 43 -2.60 1.15 -6.81
CA TYR A 43 -3.54 1.97 -7.54
C TYR A 43 -2.80 3.17 -8.16
N MET A 44 -2.77 3.20 -9.48
CA MET A 44 -2.13 4.27 -10.25
C MET A 44 -2.99 4.58 -11.47
N GLU A 45 -3.50 5.81 -11.55
CA GLU A 45 -4.35 6.25 -12.66
C GLU A 45 -3.66 5.99 -14.01
N ASN A 46 -4.40 5.43 -14.96
CA ASN A 46 -3.95 5.00 -16.29
C ASN A 46 -2.94 3.84 -16.34
N TYR A 47 -2.61 3.20 -15.20
CA TYR A 47 -1.70 2.06 -15.14
C TYR A 47 -2.28 0.89 -14.39
N TYR A 48 -2.59 1.04 -13.10
CA TYR A 48 -3.11 0.00 -12.21
C TYR A 48 -4.44 0.45 -11.65
N GLU A 49 -5.53 0.11 -12.33
CA GLU A 49 -6.89 0.57 -12.01
C GLU A 49 -7.84 -0.60 -11.75
N CYS A 50 -7.37 -1.63 -11.08
CA CYS A 50 -8.26 -2.73 -10.72
C CYS A 50 -9.31 -2.26 -9.70
N ASN A 51 -10.58 -2.36 -10.07
CA ASN A 51 -11.69 -1.92 -9.22
C ASN A 51 -11.85 -2.78 -7.97
N GLU A 52 -12.51 -2.23 -6.94
CA GLU A 52 -12.65 -2.89 -5.65
C GLU A 52 -13.38 -4.24 -5.75
N GLN A 53 -14.39 -4.35 -6.61
CA GLN A 53 -15.16 -5.59 -6.77
C GLN A 53 -14.28 -6.72 -7.29
N GLU A 54 -13.43 -6.45 -8.27
CA GLU A 54 -12.51 -7.44 -8.80
C GLU A 54 -11.42 -7.79 -7.78
N ARG A 55 -10.87 -6.82 -7.06
CA ARG A 55 -9.91 -7.09 -5.96
C ARG A 55 -10.53 -7.98 -4.88
N LYS A 56 -11.80 -7.75 -4.49
CA LYS A 56 -12.52 -8.60 -3.53
C LYS A 56 -12.70 -10.03 -4.06
N ARG A 57 -13.02 -10.18 -5.35
CA ARG A 57 -13.14 -11.48 -5.99
C ARG A 57 -11.82 -12.25 -5.96
N LEU A 58 -10.73 -11.59 -6.37
CA LEU A 58 -9.39 -12.17 -6.38
C LEU A 58 -8.89 -12.50 -4.97
N LEU A 59 -9.11 -11.62 -3.99
CA LEU A 59 -8.76 -11.89 -2.60
C LEU A 59 -9.48 -13.13 -2.08
N LYS A 60 -10.78 -13.26 -2.39
CA LYS A 60 -11.55 -14.44 -2.00
C LYS A 60 -11.00 -15.70 -2.65
N GLU A 61 -10.64 -15.66 -3.91
CA GLU A 61 -10.05 -16.80 -4.64
C GLU A 61 -8.72 -17.25 -4.00
N VAL A 62 -7.85 -16.31 -3.63
CA VAL A 62 -6.61 -16.62 -2.89
C VAL A 62 -6.94 -17.15 -1.50
N GLN A 63 -7.86 -16.49 -0.75
CA GLN A 63 -8.23 -16.92 0.60
C GLN A 63 -8.84 -18.32 0.64
N ASP A 64 -9.67 -18.67 -0.33
CA ASP A 64 -10.28 -20.00 -0.44
C ASP A 64 -9.23 -21.10 -0.77
N SER A 65 -8.06 -20.71 -1.24
CA SER A 65 -6.96 -21.60 -1.63
C SER A 65 -5.89 -21.78 -0.56
N VAL A 66 -5.98 -21.05 0.55
CA VAL A 66 -5.02 -21.11 1.67
C VAL A 66 -5.74 -21.26 3.00
N ASP A 67 -5.07 -21.77 4.01
CA ASP A 67 -5.59 -21.94 5.37
C ASP A 67 -4.68 -21.32 6.44
N GLY A 68 -5.24 -21.04 7.62
CA GLY A 68 -4.46 -20.61 8.80
C GLY A 68 -3.83 -19.22 8.69
N ILE A 69 -4.26 -18.41 7.71
CA ILE A 69 -3.85 -17.02 7.53
C ILE A 69 -5.04 -16.20 7.00
N GLU A 70 -5.22 -15.01 7.52
CA GLU A 70 -6.31 -14.11 7.12
C GLU A 70 -5.80 -13.06 6.13
N LEU A 71 -6.55 -12.85 5.04
CA LEU A 71 -6.20 -11.88 4.00
C LEU A 71 -7.16 -10.69 4.03
N TYR A 72 -6.62 -9.50 3.87
CA TYR A 72 -7.36 -8.24 3.88
C TYR A 72 -7.01 -7.39 2.66
N LEU A 73 -7.87 -6.43 2.31
CA LEU A 73 -7.66 -5.51 1.20
C LEU A 73 -7.18 -4.14 1.65
N GLY A 74 -6.41 -3.52 0.82
CA GLY A 74 -6.04 -2.12 0.78
C GLY A 74 -5.55 -1.76 -0.61
N ASN A 75 -4.99 -0.58 -0.76
CA ASN A 75 -4.15 -0.20 -1.90
C ASN A 75 -2.89 0.48 -1.41
N GLU A 76 -1.83 0.32 -2.17
CA GLU A 76 -0.74 1.27 -2.24
C GLU A 76 -1.07 2.27 -3.36
N ILE A 77 -1.43 3.50 -2.98
CA ILE A 77 -1.89 4.50 -3.93
C ILE A 77 -0.70 5.33 -4.38
N TYR A 78 -0.45 5.41 -5.69
CA TYR A 78 0.52 6.36 -6.22
C TYR A 78 0.04 7.79 -5.96
N ILE A 79 0.91 8.64 -5.40
CA ILE A 79 0.53 9.99 -4.95
C ILE A 79 -0.14 10.80 -6.06
N THR A 80 -1.32 11.32 -5.78
CA THR A 80 -2.10 12.16 -6.69
C THR A 80 -2.91 13.20 -5.92
N ASN A 81 -3.19 14.34 -6.55
CA ASN A 81 -4.08 15.35 -5.99
C ASN A 81 -5.53 14.86 -5.84
N ASN A 82 -5.92 13.84 -6.59
CA ASN A 82 -7.28 13.29 -6.59
C ASN A 82 -7.49 12.23 -5.51
N MET A 83 -6.51 11.95 -4.66
CA MET A 83 -6.53 10.82 -3.72
C MET A 83 -7.81 10.76 -2.86
N ILE A 84 -8.29 11.90 -2.39
CA ILE A 84 -9.53 11.97 -1.58
C ILE A 84 -10.75 11.53 -2.40
N ASP A 85 -10.83 11.93 -3.66
CA ASP A 85 -11.94 11.57 -4.54
C ASP A 85 -11.88 10.08 -4.91
N LEU A 86 -10.69 9.54 -5.16
CA LEU A 86 -10.48 8.12 -5.40
C LEU A 86 -10.95 7.26 -4.22
N LEU A 87 -10.64 7.68 -2.99
CA LEU A 87 -11.09 6.99 -1.77
C LEU A 87 -12.61 7.11 -1.57
N LYS A 88 -13.19 8.30 -1.76
CA LYS A 88 -14.63 8.54 -1.58
C LYS A 88 -15.48 7.82 -2.62
N ASN A 89 -14.97 7.69 -3.84
CA ASN A 89 -15.68 7.04 -4.96
C ASN A 89 -15.43 5.53 -5.02
N GLY A 90 -14.60 4.97 -4.12
CA GLY A 90 -14.29 3.54 -4.07
C GLY A 90 -13.40 3.05 -5.22
N GLN A 91 -12.73 3.96 -5.93
CA GLN A 91 -11.74 3.60 -6.97
C GLN A 91 -10.47 3.06 -6.33
N ALA A 92 -10.01 3.70 -5.27
CA ALA A 92 -8.96 3.19 -4.40
C ALA A 92 -9.52 2.90 -2.99
N SER A 93 -8.83 2.07 -2.22
CA SER A 93 -9.26 1.65 -0.89
C SER A 93 -8.22 2.00 0.18
N SER A 94 -8.69 2.44 1.34
CA SER A 94 -7.87 2.47 2.54
C SER A 94 -7.57 1.05 3.04
N ILE A 95 -6.65 0.92 3.98
CA ILE A 95 -6.29 -0.37 4.58
C ILE A 95 -7.51 -0.97 5.32
N ASN A 96 -8.01 -2.09 4.79
CA ASN A 96 -9.14 -2.84 5.35
C ASN A 96 -10.35 -1.95 5.73
N ASN A 97 -10.69 -0.98 4.90
CA ASN A 97 -11.75 0.02 5.14
C ASN A 97 -11.60 0.80 6.46
N THR A 98 -10.40 0.90 6.99
CA THR A 98 -10.07 1.77 8.12
C THR A 98 -9.75 3.19 7.62
N ARG A 99 -9.34 4.06 8.52
CA ARG A 99 -8.88 5.40 8.13
C ARG A 99 -7.41 5.46 7.69
N TYR A 100 -6.67 4.36 7.72
CA TYR A 100 -5.27 4.30 7.28
C TYR A 100 -5.19 4.21 5.77
N VAL A 101 -4.44 5.11 5.14
CA VAL A 101 -4.22 5.18 3.70
C VAL A 101 -2.74 5.01 3.41
N LEU A 102 -2.38 3.89 2.77
CA LEU A 102 -1.02 3.64 2.31
C LEU A 102 -0.86 4.27 0.92
N PHE A 103 0.19 5.05 0.74
CA PHE A 103 0.53 5.64 -0.55
C PHE A 103 2.03 5.75 -0.74
N GLU A 104 2.44 5.82 -2.00
CA GLU A 104 3.83 5.93 -2.39
C GLU A 104 4.14 7.21 -3.17
N PHE A 105 5.39 7.64 -3.07
CA PHE A 105 5.97 8.68 -3.91
C PHE A 105 6.62 8.07 -5.17
N PRO A 106 6.81 8.85 -6.25
CA PRO A 106 7.61 8.41 -7.38
C PRO A 106 9.07 8.13 -6.97
N LEU A 107 9.63 7.03 -7.48
CA LEU A 107 11.03 6.64 -7.26
C LEU A 107 11.99 7.47 -8.12
N ILE A 108 11.98 8.78 -7.93
CA ILE A 108 12.82 9.76 -8.62
C ILE A 108 13.60 10.61 -7.62
N ASN A 109 14.61 11.33 -8.11
CA ASN A 109 15.52 12.10 -7.22
C ASN A 109 14.87 13.34 -6.60
N THR A 110 13.76 13.81 -7.15
CA THR A 110 13.09 15.01 -6.64
C THR A 110 11.82 14.63 -5.87
N LYS A 111 11.62 15.23 -4.71
CA LYS A 111 10.38 15.03 -3.96
C LYS A 111 9.20 15.60 -4.74
N PRO A 112 7.99 15.00 -4.62
CA PRO A 112 6.78 15.54 -5.22
C PRO A 112 6.49 16.95 -4.69
N MET A 113 6.06 17.85 -5.57
CA MET A 113 5.72 19.22 -5.17
C MET A 113 4.44 19.32 -4.33
N ASN A 114 3.58 18.31 -4.42
CA ASN A 114 2.27 18.25 -3.76
C ASN A 114 2.25 17.33 -2.53
N ASP A 115 3.39 16.85 -2.07
CA ASP A 115 3.53 15.90 -0.97
C ASP A 115 2.80 16.35 0.31
N LYS A 116 3.14 17.52 0.81
CA LYS A 116 2.56 18.07 2.04
C LYS A 116 1.09 18.44 1.87
N GLU A 117 0.68 18.90 0.69
CA GLU A 117 -0.71 19.20 0.40
C GLU A 117 -1.59 17.94 0.45
N VAL A 118 -1.12 16.85 -0.15
CA VAL A 118 -1.84 15.56 -0.13
C VAL A 118 -1.96 15.03 1.29
N ILE A 119 -0.88 15.06 2.07
CA ILE A 119 -0.89 14.65 3.48
C ILE A 119 -1.90 15.49 4.28
N TYR A 120 -1.83 16.81 4.16
CA TYR A 120 -2.76 17.70 4.84
C TYR A 120 -4.23 17.40 4.48
N ARG A 121 -4.53 17.22 3.20
CA ARG A 121 -5.89 16.91 2.72
C ARG A 121 -6.39 15.54 3.22
N LEU A 122 -5.52 14.53 3.31
CA LEU A 122 -5.87 13.23 3.90
C LEU A 122 -6.28 13.42 5.37
N ILE A 123 -5.47 14.12 6.16
CA ILE A 123 -5.72 14.35 7.60
C ILE A 123 -7.01 15.16 7.80
N GLU A 124 -7.21 16.25 7.02
CA GLU A 124 -8.42 17.07 7.07
C GLU A 124 -9.69 16.25 6.76
N ASN A 125 -9.60 15.23 5.92
CA ASN A 125 -10.71 14.31 5.62
C ASN A 125 -10.78 13.10 6.57
N GLY A 126 -10.04 13.11 7.68
CA GLY A 126 -10.11 12.10 8.75
C GLY A 126 -9.29 10.84 8.49
N TYR A 127 -8.45 10.81 7.45
CA TYR A 127 -7.54 9.72 7.19
C TYR A 127 -6.22 9.87 7.94
N ILE A 128 -5.51 8.75 8.13
CA ILE A 128 -4.15 8.71 8.62
C ILE A 128 -3.25 8.29 7.46
N PRO A 129 -2.43 9.19 6.92
CA PRO A 129 -1.53 8.89 5.81
C PRO A 129 -0.39 7.99 6.28
N ILE A 130 -0.08 6.95 5.49
CA ILE A 130 1.09 6.08 5.67
C ILE A 130 1.90 6.14 4.39
N ILE A 131 3.15 6.58 4.49
CA ILE A 131 4.07 6.63 3.36
C ILE A 131 4.78 5.29 3.26
N ALA A 132 4.64 4.63 2.10
CA ALA A 132 5.28 3.35 1.82
C ALA A 132 6.78 3.53 1.62
N HIS A 133 7.56 2.56 2.11
CA HIS A 133 9.00 2.36 1.89
C HIS A 133 9.83 3.66 1.72
N PRO A 134 9.78 4.59 2.71
CA PRO A 134 10.49 5.87 2.61
C PRO A 134 11.99 5.72 2.38
N GLU A 135 12.56 4.59 2.81
CA GLU A 135 13.96 4.24 2.61
C GLU A 135 14.36 4.05 1.14
N ARG A 136 13.40 3.91 0.22
CA ARG A 136 13.64 3.75 -1.21
C ARG A 136 13.72 5.05 -1.99
N TYR A 137 13.29 6.18 -1.40
CA TYR A 137 13.29 7.45 -2.12
C TYR A 137 14.66 8.13 -2.07
N PRO A 138 15.30 8.42 -3.22
CA PRO A 138 16.60 9.06 -3.24
C PRO A 138 16.65 10.40 -2.49
N PHE A 139 15.61 11.22 -2.60
CA PHE A 139 15.52 12.50 -1.89
C PHE A 139 15.41 12.34 -0.36
N VAL A 140 14.89 11.22 0.13
CA VAL A 140 14.89 10.88 1.57
C VAL A 140 16.26 10.38 2.00
N GLN A 141 16.92 9.57 1.17
CA GLN A 141 18.29 9.11 1.44
C GLN A 141 19.28 10.28 1.51
N GLU A 142 19.10 11.29 0.66
CA GLU A 142 19.91 12.52 0.66
C GLU A 142 19.60 13.44 1.85
N ASN A 143 18.34 13.51 2.28
CA ASN A 143 17.90 14.32 3.42
C ASN A 143 16.87 13.58 4.28
N PRO A 144 17.32 12.69 5.20
CA PRO A 144 16.42 11.93 6.08
C PRO A 144 15.57 12.82 7.02
N ASP A 145 16.03 14.02 7.34
CA ASP A 145 15.32 14.97 8.22
C ASP A 145 13.97 15.37 7.64
N TYR A 146 13.80 15.23 6.33
CA TYR A 146 12.52 15.44 5.68
C TYR A 146 11.38 14.55 6.23
N LEU A 147 11.70 13.35 6.71
CA LEU A 147 10.68 12.47 7.31
C LEU A 147 10.14 13.06 8.63
N PHE A 148 10.96 13.75 9.42
CA PHE A 148 10.49 14.41 10.64
C PHE A 148 9.45 15.50 10.33
N GLU A 149 9.64 16.24 9.22
CA GLU A 149 8.65 17.23 8.80
C GLU A 149 7.29 16.59 8.48
N LEU A 150 7.28 15.40 7.83
CA LEU A 150 6.06 14.67 7.49
C LEU A 150 5.43 14.00 8.72
N GLU A 151 6.26 13.51 9.66
CA GLU A 151 5.80 12.97 10.94
C GLU A 151 5.11 14.05 11.80
N GLU A 152 5.69 15.24 11.88
CA GLU A 152 5.08 16.38 12.57
C GLU A 152 3.73 16.79 11.98
N MET A 153 3.49 16.55 10.71
CA MET A 153 2.19 16.70 10.07
C MET A 153 1.20 15.58 10.42
N GLY A 154 1.65 14.46 10.98
CA GLY A 154 0.84 13.30 11.35
C GLY A 154 0.92 12.12 10.37
N ALA A 155 1.88 12.11 9.45
CA ALA A 155 2.13 10.96 8.60
C ALA A 155 2.84 9.83 9.37
N LEU A 156 2.51 8.59 9.02
CA LEU A 156 3.21 7.38 9.45
C LEU A 156 4.06 6.84 8.30
N PHE A 157 4.97 5.93 8.61
CA PHE A 157 5.87 5.32 7.64
C PHE A 157 5.80 3.79 7.72
N GLN A 158 5.82 3.15 6.56
CA GLN A 158 5.97 1.71 6.44
C GLN A 158 7.29 1.42 5.72
N ALA A 159 8.24 0.79 6.39
CA ALA A 159 9.50 0.38 5.81
C ALA A 159 9.47 -1.09 5.40
N ASN A 160 10.15 -1.44 4.31
CA ASN A 160 10.31 -2.81 3.88
C ASN A 160 11.48 -3.47 4.60
N PHE A 161 11.22 -4.61 5.23
CA PHE A 161 12.24 -5.31 6.03
C PHE A 161 13.48 -5.68 5.19
N GLY A 162 13.28 -6.11 3.95
CA GLY A 162 14.36 -6.44 3.03
C GLY A 162 15.22 -5.26 2.55
N SER A 163 14.79 -4.03 2.83
CA SER A 163 15.57 -2.82 2.50
C SER A 163 16.48 -2.36 3.66
N ILE A 164 16.36 -2.99 4.84
CA ILE A 164 17.05 -2.59 6.08
C ILE A 164 18.28 -3.50 6.35
N ILE A 165 18.43 -4.58 5.59
CA ILE A 165 19.50 -5.59 5.76
C ILE A 165 20.67 -5.29 4.85
#